data_545f57c152519d74c1edbd64a85fdda4
#
_entry.id   545f57c152519d74c1edbd64a85fdda4
#
_cell.length_a   1.000
_cell.length_b   1.000
_cell.length_c   1.000
_cell.angle_alpha   90.00
_cell.angle_beta   90.00
_cell.angle_gamma   90.00
#
_symmetry.space_group_name_H-M   'P 1'
#
loop_
_entity.id
_entity.type
_entity.pdbx_description
1 polymer ?
#
loop_
_entity_poly.entity_id
_entity_poly.type
_entity_poly.pdbx_seq_one_letter_code
_entity_poly.pdbx_strand_id
1 'polypeptide(L)'
;MMDIRLLTADDEEKLNEFFSVMGGESRAFFNRNDGNRQSALRYLRDPKPSVKYWISEEDGIITGLVFLWDLDTSIPWLGIAVREELKGRHLGRELISFVQDYAREHGKGGIQLTTHIANMRGQALYEAMGFRNLGFHLGNGEFYYLFRYPADT
;
A
#
# COMPACT_ATOMS: atom_id res chain seq x y z
N MET A 1 11.00 -10.43 13.40
CA MET A 1 11.21 -9.66 12.16
C MET A 1 10.35 -10.24 11.06
N MET A 2 9.69 -9.38 10.33
CA MET A 2 8.72 -9.78 9.35
C MET A 2 9.36 -9.91 7.98
N ASP A 3 9.03 -10.98 7.26
CA ASP A 3 9.52 -11.14 5.90
C ASP A 3 8.58 -10.41 4.93
N ILE A 4 9.14 -9.46 4.20
CA ILE A 4 8.44 -8.75 3.14
C ILE A 4 9.05 -9.20 1.82
N ARG A 5 8.22 -9.70 0.93
CA ARG A 5 8.67 -10.21 -0.37
C ARG A 5 7.71 -9.85 -1.49
N LEU A 6 8.16 -9.98 -2.71
CA LEU A 6 7.30 -9.75 -3.88
C LEU A 6 6.15 -10.76 -3.90
N LEU A 7 4.99 -10.28 -4.26
CA LEU A 7 3.84 -11.13 -4.57
C LEU A 7 4.11 -11.87 -5.88
N THR A 8 3.84 -13.17 -5.91
CA THR A 8 4.05 -14.00 -7.09
C THR A 8 2.77 -14.71 -7.51
N ALA A 9 2.76 -15.30 -8.70
CA ALA A 9 1.60 -16.03 -9.20
C ALA A 9 1.19 -17.20 -8.28
N ASP A 10 2.12 -17.75 -7.54
CA ASP A 10 1.85 -18.86 -6.59
C ASP A 10 1.06 -18.39 -5.37
N ASP A 11 0.88 -17.09 -5.18
CA ASP A 11 0.21 -16.50 -4.01
C ASP A 11 -1.27 -16.25 -4.23
N GLU A 12 -1.85 -16.66 -5.35
CA GLU A 12 -3.24 -16.30 -5.67
C GLU A 12 -4.23 -16.74 -4.58
N GLU A 13 -4.10 -17.97 -4.07
CA GLU A 13 -4.98 -18.45 -3.01
C GLU A 13 -4.82 -17.66 -1.72
N LYS A 14 -3.58 -17.37 -1.34
CA LYS A 14 -3.27 -16.57 -0.15
C LYS A 14 -3.81 -15.14 -0.29
N LEU A 15 -3.72 -14.59 -1.49
CA LEU A 15 -4.23 -13.26 -1.79
C LEU A 15 -5.75 -13.23 -1.65
N ASN A 16 -6.45 -14.21 -2.21
CA ASN A 16 -7.90 -14.29 -2.08
C ASN A 16 -8.34 -14.46 -0.62
N GLU A 17 -7.61 -15.27 0.15
CA GLU A 17 -7.89 -15.42 1.58
C GLU A 17 -7.71 -14.09 2.32
N PHE A 18 -6.64 -13.36 2.03
CA PHE A 18 -6.38 -12.05 2.63
C PHE A 18 -7.55 -11.09 2.42
N PHE A 19 -8.05 -10.99 1.19
CA PHE A 19 -9.17 -10.12 0.90
C PHE A 19 -10.50 -10.63 1.48
N SER A 20 -10.65 -11.95 1.60
CA SER A 20 -11.90 -12.54 2.11
C SER A 20 -12.14 -12.24 3.58
N VAL A 21 -11.09 -12.06 4.38
CA VAL A 21 -11.19 -11.80 5.82
C VAL A 21 -11.07 -10.32 6.15
N MET A 22 -11.06 -9.46 5.15
CA MET A 22 -10.93 -8.02 5.36
C MET A 22 -12.16 -7.47 6.07
N GLY A 23 -11.96 -6.64 7.11
CA GLY A 23 -13.05 -6.05 7.87
C GLY A 23 -13.81 -5.00 7.09
N GLY A 24 -15.00 -4.60 7.58
CA GLY A 24 -15.89 -3.68 6.87
C GLY A 24 -15.27 -2.34 6.54
N GLU A 25 -14.52 -1.75 7.47
CA GLU A 25 -13.82 -0.48 7.24
C GLU A 25 -12.77 -0.62 6.14
N SER A 26 -11.94 -1.66 6.22
CA SER A 26 -10.92 -1.90 5.22
C SER A 26 -11.53 -2.16 3.84
N ARG A 27 -12.65 -2.87 3.78
CA ARG A 27 -13.35 -3.07 2.51
C ARG A 27 -13.83 -1.75 1.92
N ALA A 28 -14.40 -0.89 2.76
CA ALA A 28 -14.93 0.40 2.32
C ALA A 28 -13.83 1.35 1.88
N PHE A 29 -12.70 1.37 2.58
CA PHE A 29 -11.62 2.33 2.31
C PHE A 29 -10.60 1.81 1.31
N PHE A 30 -10.29 0.51 1.34
CA PHE A 30 -9.23 -0.05 0.53
C PHE A 30 -9.73 -0.88 -0.65
N ASN A 31 -10.79 -1.66 -0.45
CA ASN A 31 -11.24 -2.61 -1.48
C ASN A 31 -12.67 -2.35 -1.94
N ARG A 32 -13.01 -1.08 -2.12
CA ARG A 32 -14.33 -0.68 -2.62
C ARG A 32 -14.60 -1.34 -3.97
N ASN A 33 -15.78 -1.96 -4.10
CA ASN A 33 -16.18 -2.66 -5.32
C ASN A 33 -15.19 -3.74 -5.75
N ASP A 34 -14.47 -4.31 -4.78
CA ASP A 34 -13.48 -5.37 -5.02
C ASP A 34 -12.32 -4.91 -5.94
N GLY A 35 -12.13 -3.60 -6.07
CA GLY A 35 -11.22 -3.03 -7.07
C GLY A 35 -9.76 -3.38 -6.85
N ASN A 36 -9.28 -3.32 -5.60
CA ASN A 36 -7.87 -3.60 -5.33
C ASN A 36 -7.56 -5.10 -5.41
N ARG A 37 -8.50 -5.97 -5.03
CA ARG A 37 -8.32 -7.41 -5.25
C ARG A 37 -8.19 -7.72 -6.74
N GLN A 38 -9.07 -7.14 -7.56
CA GLN A 38 -9.03 -7.36 -9.00
C GLN A 38 -7.74 -6.82 -9.63
N SER A 39 -7.26 -5.66 -9.16
CA SER A 39 -6.00 -5.08 -9.66
C SER A 39 -4.82 -5.96 -9.31
N ALA A 40 -4.76 -6.51 -8.09
CA ALA A 40 -3.69 -7.41 -7.68
C ALA A 40 -3.71 -8.71 -8.49
N LEU A 41 -4.90 -9.27 -8.75
CA LEU A 41 -5.02 -10.47 -9.57
C LEU A 41 -4.57 -10.22 -11.02
N ARG A 42 -4.91 -9.06 -11.58
CA ARG A 42 -4.41 -8.68 -12.91
C ARG A 42 -2.89 -8.61 -12.94
N TYR A 43 -2.28 -8.03 -11.89
CA TYR A 43 -0.83 -7.99 -11.77
C TYR A 43 -0.22 -9.39 -11.79
N LEU A 44 -0.81 -10.35 -11.09
CA LEU A 44 -0.31 -11.72 -11.07
C LEU A 44 -0.36 -12.38 -12.46
N ARG A 45 -1.39 -12.07 -13.25
CA ARG A 45 -1.61 -12.66 -14.57
C ARG A 45 -0.84 -11.96 -15.68
N ASP A 46 -0.60 -10.66 -15.51
CA ASP A 46 0.05 -9.82 -16.51
C ASP A 46 0.89 -8.76 -15.82
N PRO A 47 2.02 -9.15 -15.19
CA PRO A 47 2.87 -8.20 -14.48
C PRO A 47 3.49 -7.19 -15.43
N LYS A 48 3.49 -5.92 -14.98
CA LYS A 48 4.08 -4.79 -15.73
C LYS A 48 5.20 -4.15 -14.92
N PRO A 49 6.24 -3.60 -15.60
CA PRO A 49 7.34 -2.96 -14.87
C PRO A 49 6.91 -1.75 -14.04
N SER A 50 5.80 -1.11 -14.40
CA SER A 50 5.30 0.08 -13.71
C SER A 50 4.55 -0.22 -12.42
N VAL A 51 4.39 -1.48 -12.04
CA VAL A 51 3.61 -1.89 -10.87
C VAL A 51 4.37 -2.97 -10.12
N LYS A 52 4.43 -2.84 -8.79
CA LYS A 52 4.96 -3.90 -7.92
C LYS A 52 4.09 -4.04 -6.68
N TYR A 53 3.89 -5.29 -6.27
CA TYR A 53 3.17 -5.66 -5.06
C TYR A 53 4.10 -6.47 -4.16
N TRP A 54 4.11 -6.14 -2.88
CA TRP A 54 4.83 -6.89 -1.85
C TRP A 54 3.87 -7.32 -0.77
N ILE A 55 4.21 -8.41 -0.12
CA ILE A 55 3.41 -8.93 1.00
C ILE A 55 4.31 -9.19 2.19
N SER A 56 3.72 -9.10 3.38
CA SER A 56 4.27 -9.70 4.57
C SER A 56 3.50 -10.99 4.83
N GLU A 57 4.20 -12.01 5.31
CA GLU A 57 3.64 -13.34 5.49
C GLU A 57 4.08 -13.90 6.83
N GLU A 58 3.16 -14.59 7.52
CA GLU A 58 3.42 -15.25 8.78
C GLU A 58 2.56 -16.50 8.85
N ASP A 59 3.18 -17.63 9.19
CA ASP A 59 2.49 -18.94 9.31
C ASP A 59 1.67 -19.29 8.06
N GLY A 60 2.17 -18.97 6.89
CA GLY A 60 1.55 -19.32 5.61
C GLY A 60 0.40 -18.43 5.18
N ILE A 61 0.13 -17.34 5.91
CA ILE A 61 -0.92 -16.38 5.54
C ILE A 61 -0.32 -15.00 5.28
N ILE A 62 -0.96 -14.25 4.40
CA ILE A 62 -0.58 -12.85 4.15
C ILE A 62 -1.09 -12.00 5.31
N THR A 63 -0.17 -11.28 5.96
CA THR A 63 -0.49 -10.39 7.06
C THR A 63 -0.64 -8.94 6.61
N GLY A 64 0.00 -8.57 5.50
CA GLY A 64 -0.10 -7.24 4.94
C GLY A 64 0.22 -7.24 3.46
N LEU A 65 -0.27 -6.21 2.77
CA LEU A 65 -0.09 -6.01 1.34
C LEU A 65 0.28 -4.55 1.13
N VAL A 66 1.31 -4.30 0.33
CA VAL A 66 1.71 -2.95 -0.04
C VAL A 66 2.09 -2.95 -1.52
N PHE A 67 1.74 -1.87 -2.22
CA PHE A 67 2.07 -1.79 -3.63
C PHE A 67 2.42 -0.36 -4.03
N LEU A 68 3.13 -0.27 -5.15
CA LEU A 68 3.42 0.99 -5.82
C LEU A 68 2.97 0.88 -7.27
N TRP A 69 2.17 1.85 -7.70
CA TRP A 69 1.73 2.02 -9.08
C TRP A 69 2.46 3.20 -9.71
N ASP A 70 2.53 3.21 -11.02
CA ASP A 70 3.22 4.25 -11.80
C ASP A 70 4.69 4.39 -11.41
N LEU A 71 5.36 3.24 -11.28
CA LEU A 71 6.80 3.19 -10.97
C LEU A 71 7.69 3.76 -12.09
N ASP A 72 7.12 4.01 -13.25
CA ASP A 72 7.81 4.68 -14.35
C ASP A 72 7.79 6.22 -14.20
N THR A 73 7.19 6.72 -13.14
CA THR A 73 7.16 8.16 -12.83
C THR A 73 8.02 8.46 -11.60
N SER A 74 8.28 9.76 -11.35
CA SER A 74 9.10 10.18 -10.20
C SER A 74 8.40 9.98 -8.86
N ILE A 75 7.08 9.99 -8.83
CA ILE A 75 6.30 9.90 -7.59
C ILE A 75 5.21 8.84 -7.76
N PRO A 76 5.55 7.56 -7.48
CA PRO A 76 4.56 6.48 -7.59
C PRO A 76 3.46 6.57 -6.55
N TRP A 77 2.35 5.91 -6.84
CA TRP A 77 1.19 5.82 -5.96
C TRP A 77 1.30 4.62 -5.02
N LEU A 78 1.04 4.84 -3.74
CA LEU A 78 1.08 3.80 -2.70
C LEU A 78 -0.33 3.31 -2.37
N GLY A 79 -0.46 1.98 -2.22
CA GLY A 79 -1.60 1.36 -1.57
C GLY A 79 -1.12 0.40 -0.50
N ILE A 80 -1.86 0.28 0.59
CA ILE A 80 -1.48 -0.56 1.72
C ILE A 80 -2.71 -1.09 2.44
N ALA A 81 -2.65 -2.34 2.86
CA ALA A 81 -3.65 -2.94 3.74
C ALA A 81 -2.98 -3.91 4.70
N VAL A 82 -3.49 -3.98 5.91
CA VAL A 82 -3.00 -4.87 6.98
C VAL A 82 -4.17 -5.73 7.46
N ARG A 83 -3.88 -7.00 7.73
CA ARG A 83 -4.88 -7.93 8.27
C ARG A 83 -5.48 -7.35 9.56
N GLU A 84 -6.80 -7.45 9.68
CA GLU A 84 -7.57 -6.74 10.72
C GLU A 84 -7.02 -6.97 12.13
N GLU A 85 -6.76 -8.24 12.50
CA GLU A 85 -6.28 -8.60 13.84
C GLU A 85 -4.87 -8.10 14.15
N LEU A 86 -4.14 -7.66 13.13
CA LEU A 86 -2.76 -7.20 13.29
C LEU A 86 -2.62 -5.69 13.22
N LYS A 87 -3.72 -4.97 13.06
CA LYS A 87 -3.69 -3.51 13.10
C LYS A 87 -3.26 -3.04 14.49
N GLY A 88 -2.45 -1.97 14.51
CA GLY A 88 -1.91 -1.42 15.75
C GLY A 88 -0.63 -2.09 16.23
N ARG A 89 -0.07 -3.04 15.46
CA ARG A 89 1.20 -3.71 15.81
C ARG A 89 2.38 -3.21 14.99
N HIS A 90 2.32 -1.99 14.50
CA HIS A 90 3.36 -1.35 13.69
C HIS A 90 3.66 -2.04 12.34
N LEU A 91 2.85 -2.99 11.92
CA LEU A 91 3.02 -3.68 10.64
C LEU A 91 2.92 -2.71 9.47
N GLY A 92 1.95 -1.79 9.53
CA GLY A 92 1.81 -0.76 8.50
C GLY A 92 3.05 0.11 8.38
N ARG A 93 3.67 0.46 9.50
CA ARG A 93 4.92 1.25 9.50
C ARG A 93 6.04 0.51 8.80
N GLU A 94 6.18 -0.80 9.07
CA GLU A 94 7.22 -1.60 8.43
C GLU A 94 7.02 -1.71 6.93
N LEU A 95 5.77 -1.90 6.49
CA LEU A 95 5.46 -1.97 5.06
C LEU A 95 5.73 -0.65 4.35
N ILE A 96 5.35 0.47 4.95
CA ILE A 96 5.61 1.79 4.37
C ILE A 96 7.10 2.08 4.34
N SER A 97 7.81 1.79 5.44
CA SER A 97 9.26 1.96 5.49
C SER A 97 9.96 1.17 4.40
N PHE A 98 9.50 -0.05 4.15
CA PHE A 98 10.04 -0.89 3.09
C PHE A 98 9.92 -0.22 1.71
N VAL A 99 8.74 0.28 1.36
CA VAL A 99 8.56 0.91 0.04
C VAL A 99 9.20 2.29 -0.04
N GLN A 100 9.33 3.01 1.08
CA GLN A 100 10.10 4.25 1.11
C GLN A 100 11.57 3.99 0.78
N ASP A 101 12.14 2.94 1.36
CA ASP A 101 13.53 2.56 1.05
C ASP A 101 13.66 2.10 -0.40
N TYR A 102 12.72 1.28 -0.87
CA TYR A 102 12.71 0.81 -2.26
C TYR A 102 12.67 1.98 -3.24
N ALA A 103 11.76 2.91 -3.04
CA ALA A 103 11.59 4.05 -3.95
C ALA A 103 12.83 4.95 -3.95
N ARG A 104 13.44 5.18 -2.78
CA ARG A 104 14.66 5.96 -2.69
C ARG A 104 15.80 5.30 -3.46
N GLU A 105 15.97 3.99 -3.28
CA GLU A 105 17.02 3.22 -3.97
C GLU A 105 16.84 3.22 -5.48
N HIS A 106 15.60 3.41 -5.95
CA HIS A 106 15.28 3.44 -7.38
C HIS A 106 15.15 4.87 -7.92
N GLY A 107 15.66 5.86 -7.19
CA GLY A 107 15.77 7.23 -7.67
C GLY A 107 14.46 8.02 -7.72
N LYS A 108 13.45 7.61 -6.96
CA LYS A 108 12.17 8.31 -6.94
C LYS A 108 12.25 9.59 -6.11
N GLY A 109 11.44 10.60 -6.47
CA GLY A 109 11.39 11.87 -5.77
C GLY A 109 10.47 11.87 -4.56
N GLY A 110 9.59 10.90 -4.47
CA GLY A 110 8.64 10.78 -3.37
C GLY A 110 7.66 9.65 -3.58
N ILE A 111 6.63 9.62 -2.77
CA ILE A 111 5.52 8.66 -2.85
C ILE A 111 4.24 9.42 -2.55
N GLN A 112 3.17 9.15 -3.28
CA GLN A 112 1.89 9.80 -3.10
C GLN A 112 0.78 8.77 -2.88
N LEU A 113 -0.27 9.20 -2.19
CA LEU A 113 -1.44 8.37 -1.98
C LEU A 113 -2.68 9.23 -1.76
N THR A 114 -3.84 8.62 -1.93
CA THR A 114 -5.08 9.20 -1.44
C THR A 114 -5.70 8.25 -0.41
N THR A 115 -6.45 8.82 0.53
CA THR A 115 -7.13 8.04 1.55
C THR A 115 -8.49 8.66 1.86
N HIS A 116 -9.47 7.82 2.18
CA HIS A 116 -10.81 8.28 2.53
C HIS A 116 -10.75 9.23 3.74
N ILE A 117 -11.55 10.29 3.69
CA ILE A 117 -11.52 11.33 4.73
C ILE A 117 -11.92 10.80 6.11
N ALA A 118 -12.64 9.69 6.19
CA ALA A 118 -13.02 9.04 7.44
C ALA A 118 -11.99 8.01 7.93
N ASN A 119 -10.95 7.73 7.16
CA ASN A 119 -9.93 6.75 7.54
C ASN A 119 -8.91 7.38 8.49
N MET A 120 -9.31 7.59 9.75
CA MET A 120 -8.49 8.27 10.75
C MET A 120 -7.23 7.50 11.09
N ARG A 121 -7.32 6.17 11.17
CA ARG A 121 -6.17 5.32 11.46
C ARG A 121 -5.12 5.38 10.36
N GLY A 122 -5.56 5.32 9.10
CA GLY A 122 -4.65 5.44 7.96
C GLY A 122 -3.98 6.80 7.92
N GLN A 123 -4.74 7.86 8.14
CA GLN A 123 -4.18 9.22 8.17
C GLN A 123 -3.09 9.35 9.22
N ALA A 124 -3.33 8.83 10.44
CA ALA A 124 -2.34 8.86 11.51
C ALA A 124 -1.07 8.09 11.13
N LEU A 125 -1.23 6.94 10.48
CA LEU A 125 -0.11 6.14 10.01
C LEU A 125 0.73 6.90 8.97
N TYR A 126 0.08 7.48 7.97
CA TYR A 126 0.79 8.20 6.91
C TYR A 126 1.54 9.41 7.46
N GLU A 127 0.90 10.18 8.36
CA GLU A 127 1.54 11.33 8.99
C GLU A 127 2.73 10.91 9.85
N ALA A 128 2.61 9.80 10.58
CA ALA A 128 3.72 9.25 11.36
C ALA A 128 4.90 8.82 10.48
N MET A 129 4.64 8.47 9.22
CA MET A 129 5.68 8.03 8.27
C MET A 129 6.20 9.18 7.38
N GLY A 130 5.85 10.42 7.71
CA GLY A 130 6.39 11.58 7.04
C GLY A 130 5.59 12.09 5.85
N PHE A 131 4.43 11.52 5.59
CA PHE A 131 3.52 12.04 4.56
C PHE A 131 2.79 13.28 5.09
N ARG A 132 2.52 14.22 4.19
CA ARG A 132 1.78 15.45 4.53
C ARG A 132 0.45 15.45 3.80
N ASN A 133 -0.61 15.80 4.52
CA ASN A 133 -1.93 16.01 3.95
C ASN A 133 -1.94 17.35 3.20
N LEU A 134 -2.14 17.30 1.89
CA LEU A 134 -2.18 18.50 1.05
C LEU A 134 -3.61 18.89 0.64
N GLY A 135 -4.62 18.30 1.28
CA GLY A 135 -6.01 18.64 1.03
C GLY A 135 -6.74 17.61 0.19
N PHE A 136 -7.84 18.01 -0.40
CA PHE A 136 -8.67 17.10 -1.19
C PHE A 136 -8.08 16.85 -2.58
N HIS A 137 -8.14 15.59 -2.99
CA HIS A 137 -7.85 15.20 -4.37
C HIS A 137 -9.12 15.39 -5.20
N LEU A 138 -9.05 16.21 -6.23
CA LEU A 138 -10.24 16.58 -7.02
C LEU A 138 -10.89 15.40 -7.75
N GLY A 139 -10.12 14.37 -8.05
CA GLY A 139 -10.63 13.24 -8.81
C GLY A 139 -11.55 12.31 -8.02
N ASN A 140 -11.36 12.17 -6.69
CA ASN A 140 -12.12 11.21 -5.91
C ASN A 140 -12.64 11.72 -4.57
N GLY A 141 -12.38 12.97 -4.21
CA GLY A 141 -12.84 13.54 -2.95
C GLY A 141 -12.15 13.01 -1.71
N GLU A 142 -11.03 12.33 -1.86
CA GLU A 142 -10.23 11.82 -0.76
C GLU A 142 -9.12 12.81 -0.42
N PHE A 143 -8.50 12.64 0.75
CA PHE A 143 -7.32 13.42 1.09
C PHE A 143 -6.13 12.95 0.28
N TYR A 144 -5.36 13.92 -0.23
CA TYR A 144 -4.12 13.65 -0.96
C TYR A 144 -2.94 13.83 -0.02
N TYR A 145 -2.11 12.79 0.09
CA TYR A 145 -0.90 12.77 0.91
C TYR A 145 0.34 12.63 0.04
N LEU A 146 1.36 13.38 0.40
CA LEU A 146 2.64 13.36 -0.33
C LEU A 146 3.80 13.19 0.64
N PHE A 147 4.68 12.24 0.34
CA PHE A 147 5.97 12.06 0.99
C PHE A 147 7.06 12.42 0.00
N ARG A 148 7.98 13.27 0.41
CA ARG A 148 9.12 13.65 -0.43
C ARG A 148 10.42 13.38 0.31
N TYR A 149 11.40 12.86 -0.43
CA TYR A 149 12.74 12.69 0.13
C TYR A 149 13.39 14.07 0.26
N PRO A 150 14.24 14.26 1.31
CA PRO A 150 15.01 15.50 1.43
C PRO A 150 15.87 15.70 0.19
N ALA A 151 16.04 16.95 -0.22
CA ALA A 151 16.94 17.26 -1.32
C ALA A 151 18.37 16.86 -0.93
N ASP A 152 19.06 16.15 -1.82
CA ASP A 152 20.48 15.90 -1.65
C ASP A 152 21.23 17.22 -1.82
N THR A 153 21.93 17.58 -0.77
CA THR A 153 22.76 18.79 -0.77
C THR A 153 24.22 18.44 -0.87
#